data_94213375a02a23aab6095ca48f72e923
#
_entry.id   94213375a02a23aab6095ca48f72e923
#
_cell.length_a   1.000
_cell.length_b   1.000
_cell.length_c   1.000
_cell.angle_alpha   90.00
_cell.angle_beta   90.00
_cell.angle_gamma   90.00
#
_symmetry.space_group_name_H-M   'P 1'
#
loop_
_entity.id
_entity.type
_entity.pdbx_description
1 polymer ?
#
loop_
_entity_poly.entity_id
_entity_poly.type
_entity_poly.pdbx_seq_one_letter_code
_entity_poly.pdbx_strand_id
1 'polypeptide(L)'
;MVRQITQQHTADDFVIYPESDGKPMADNTIQFRWIVYIKENLEIMYAANPDVFIAGDLLWYPIKGSDQKRCAPDAMVVFGRPKGDRGSYLQWEEENIPPQVVFEILSPGNTRQEMENKLEFYDNNGVEEYYFYDPYKNDLQGWLRSNKNLTKIQNINGWVSPRLGITFRLTGSTLEIQHFRLL
;
A
#
# COMPACT_ATOMS: atom_id res chain seq x y z
N MET A 1 12.76 -41.36 -30.29
CA MET A 1 11.60 -41.23 -29.39
C MET A 1 11.63 -39.83 -28.79
N VAL A 2 10.78 -38.95 -29.32
CA VAL A 2 10.64 -37.57 -28.75
C VAL A 2 9.61 -37.67 -27.64
N ARG A 3 10.03 -37.40 -26.38
CA ARG A 3 9.10 -37.29 -25.27
C ARG A 3 8.35 -35.95 -25.44
N GLN A 4 7.07 -36.00 -25.74
CA GLN A 4 6.18 -34.88 -25.60
C GLN A 4 6.04 -34.59 -24.10
N ILE A 5 6.58 -33.45 -23.67
CA ILE A 5 6.30 -32.90 -22.35
C ILE A 5 4.93 -32.23 -22.48
N THR A 6 3.90 -32.88 -22.04
CA THR A 6 2.58 -32.27 -21.87
C THR A 6 2.68 -31.37 -20.66
N GLN A 7 2.74 -30.04 -20.85
CA GLN A 7 2.53 -29.08 -19.77
C GLN A 7 1.11 -29.27 -19.24
N GLN A 8 0.99 -29.75 -18.01
CA GLN A 8 -0.29 -29.74 -17.29
C GLN A 8 -0.56 -28.29 -16.88
N HIS A 9 -1.49 -27.63 -17.56
CA HIS A 9 -2.06 -26.37 -17.12
C HIS A 9 -2.87 -26.61 -15.85
N THR A 10 -2.54 -25.91 -14.78
CA THR A 10 -3.32 -25.92 -13.54
C THR A 10 -4.52 -24.97 -13.67
N ALA A 11 -5.55 -25.13 -12.82
CA ALA A 11 -6.70 -24.23 -12.81
C ALA A 11 -6.29 -22.76 -12.57
N ASP A 12 -5.16 -22.53 -11.91
CA ASP A 12 -4.60 -21.22 -11.64
C ASP A 12 -4.09 -20.47 -12.89
N ASP A 13 -3.81 -21.20 -13.98
CA ASP A 13 -3.33 -20.63 -15.25
C ASP A 13 -4.45 -19.92 -16.05
N PHE A 14 -5.71 -20.07 -15.61
CA PHE A 14 -6.87 -19.46 -16.26
C PHE A 14 -7.47 -18.27 -15.51
N VAL A 15 -6.92 -17.90 -14.36
CA VAL A 15 -7.41 -16.74 -13.60
C VAL A 15 -6.93 -15.46 -14.26
N ILE A 16 -7.87 -14.60 -14.63
CA ILE A 16 -7.58 -13.25 -15.13
C ILE A 16 -7.51 -12.31 -13.92
N TYR A 17 -6.43 -11.56 -13.81
CA TYR A 17 -6.23 -10.55 -12.78
C TYR A 17 -6.46 -9.17 -13.38
N PRO A 18 -7.63 -8.52 -13.12
CA PRO A 18 -7.90 -7.19 -13.62
C PRO A 18 -6.86 -6.16 -13.17
N GLU A 19 -6.58 -5.19 -14.03
CA GLU A 19 -5.73 -4.03 -13.69
C GLU A 19 -6.53 -2.87 -13.08
N SER A 20 -7.87 -2.98 -13.08
CA SER A 20 -8.78 -2.01 -12.48
C SER A 20 -9.96 -2.73 -11.84
N ASP A 21 -10.44 -2.20 -10.72
CA ASP A 21 -11.67 -2.67 -10.07
C ASP A 21 -12.94 -1.95 -10.58
N GLY A 22 -12.77 -1.02 -11.52
CA GLY A 22 -13.84 -0.23 -12.11
C GLY A 22 -14.29 0.96 -11.25
N LYS A 23 -13.62 1.22 -10.13
CA LYS A 23 -13.87 2.39 -9.29
C LYS A 23 -12.93 3.54 -9.68
N PRO A 24 -13.30 4.80 -9.37
CA PRO A 24 -12.39 5.92 -9.54
C PRO A 24 -11.26 5.85 -8.51
N MET A 25 -10.07 6.35 -8.86
CA MET A 25 -8.89 6.45 -7.99
C MET A 25 -9.18 7.23 -6.70
N ALA A 26 -10.09 8.18 -6.75
CA ALA A 26 -10.49 8.98 -5.60
C ALA A 26 -11.94 9.45 -5.74
N ASP A 27 -12.65 9.53 -4.62
CA ASP A 27 -14.04 9.99 -4.55
C ASP A 27 -14.16 11.51 -4.73
N ASN A 28 -13.09 12.26 -4.44
CA ASN A 28 -13.09 13.71 -4.48
C ASN A 28 -11.69 14.32 -4.57
N THR A 29 -11.62 15.63 -4.80
CA THR A 29 -10.38 16.37 -5.02
C THR A 29 -9.47 16.45 -3.79
N ILE A 30 -10.02 16.36 -2.57
CA ILE A 30 -9.24 16.40 -1.34
C ILE A 30 -8.50 15.07 -1.16
N GLN A 31 -9.23 13.96 -1.31
CA GLN A 31 -8.63 12.62 -1.27
C GLN A 31 -7.54 12.48 -2.34
N PHE A 32 -7.87 12.82 -3.60
CA PHE A 32 -6.92 12.77 -4.71
C PHE A 32 -5.63 13.57 -4.42
N ARG A 33 -5.78 14.80 -3.89
CA ARG A 33 -4.63 15.64 -3.54
C ARG A 33 -3.71 14.97 -2.51
N TRP A 34 -4.27 14.31 -1.51
CA TRP A 34 -3.49 13.63 -0.48
C TRP A 34 -2.83 12.36 -1.00
N ILE A 35 -3.50 11.59 -1.84
CA ILE A 35 -2.91 10.43 -2.54
C ILE A 35 -1.67 10.88 -3.33
N VAL A 36 -1.83 11.89 -4.19
CA VAL A 36 -0.74 12.45 -4.99
C VAL A 36 0.38 13.01 -4.09
N TYR A 37 0.01 13.77 -3.05
CA TYR A 37 0.99 14.35 -2.13
C TYR A 37 1.86 13.28 -1.48
N ILE A 38 1.26 12.23 -0.93
CA ILE A 38 1.99 11.15 -0.27
C ILE A 38 2.84 10.38 -1.28
N LYS A 39 2.23 9.92 -2.37
CA LYS A 39 2.90 9.12 -3.41
C LYS A 39 4.10 9.85 -4.00
N GLU A 40 3.95 11.12 -4.41
CA GLU A 40 5.02 11.87 -5.05
C GLU A 40 6.16 12.23 -4.07
N ASN A 41 5.86 12.55 -2.81
CA ASN A 41 6.90 12.77 -1.81
C ASN A 41 7.72 11.50 -1.54
N LEU A 42 7.09 10.33 -1.51
CA LEU A 42 7.77 9.05 -1.39
C LEU A 42 8.65 8.78 -2.61
N GLU A 43 8.17 9.05 -3.83
CA GLU A 43 8.97 8.93 -5.07
C GLU A 43 10.21 9.81 -5.04
N ILE A 44 10.06 11.07 -4.62
CA ILE A 44 11.18 12.02 -4.49
C ILE A 44 12.18 11.51 -3.45
N MET A 45 11.68 11.04 -2.31
CA MET A 45 12.51 10.54 -1.21
C MET A 45 13.38 9.34 -1.64
N TYR A 46 12.79 8.43 -2.41
CA TYR A 46 13.46 7.22 -2.90
C TYR A 46 13.91 7.33 -4.37
N ALA A 47 14.05 8.55 -4.92
CA ALA A 47 14.42 8.74 -6.32
C ALA A 47 15.79 8.09 -6.68
N ALA A 48 16.74 8.14 -5.76
CA ALA A 48 18.07 7.55 -5.93
C ALA A 48 18.15 6.04 -5.64
N ASN A 49 17.08 5.43 -5.12
CA ASN A 49 17.05 4.01 -4.82
C ASN A 49 16.24 3.26 -5.88
N PRO A 50 16.89 2.48 -6.77
CA PRO A 50 16.18 1.75 -7.83
C PRO A 50 15.34 0.58 -7.33
N ASP A 51 15.61 0.10 -6.11
CA ASP A 51 14.97 -1.09 -5.52
C ASP A 51 13.88 -0.72 -4.51
N VAL A 52 13.22 0.42 -4.70
CA VAL A 52 12.03 0.82 -3.96
C VAL A 52 10.93 1.15 -4.95
N PHE A 53 9.96 0.26 -5.03
CA PHE A 53 8.75 0.46 -5.85
C PHE A 53 7.69 1.20 -5.04
N ILE A 54 7.10 2.22 -5.65
CA ILE A 54 6.05 3.03 -5.05
C ILE A 54 4.90 3.11 -6.06
N ALA A 55 3.69 2.89 -5.59
CA ALA A 55 2.50 3.03 -6.43
C ALA A 55 1.37 3.73 -5.67
N GLY A 56 0.47 4.34 -6.42
CA GLY A 56 -0.82 4.85 -5.93
C GLY A 56 -1.95 4.13 -6.64
N ASP A 57 -2.98 3.73 -5.92
CA ASP A 57 -4.20 3.09 -6.43
C ASP A 57 -3.93 1.90 -7.36
N LEU A 58 -2.91 1.11 -7.04
CA LEU A 58 -2.55 -0.07 -7.81
C LEU A 58 -3.14 -1.32 -7.17
N LEU A 59 -3.87 -2.12 -7.93
CA LEU A 59 -4.40 -3.39 -7.45
C LEU A 59 -3.29 -4.35 -7.05
N TRP A 60 -3.29 -4.73 -5.79
CA TRP A 60 -2.41 -5.74 -5.22
C TRP A 60 -3.14 -7.06 -5.01
N TYR A 61 -2.58 -8.11 -5.58
CA TYR A 61 -3.01 -9.50 -5.44
C TYR A 61 -1.95 -10.27 -4.65
N PRO A 62 -2.22 -10.63 -3.39
CA PRO A 62 -1.24 -11.34 -2.55
C PRO A 62 -1.14 -12.83 -2.88
N ILE A 63 -2.17 -13.43 -3.49
CA ILE A 63 -2.28 -14.89 -3.65
C ILE A 63 -2.64 -15.24 -5.10
N LYS A 64 -1.83 -16.10 -5.73
CA LYS A 64 -2.15 -16.67 -7.04
C LYS A 64 -3.37 -17.58 -6.96
N GLY A 65 -4.18 -17.63 -8.02
CA GLY A 65 -5.37 -18.48 -8.11
C GLY A 65 -6.66 -17.81 -7.60
N SER A 66 -6.62 -16.54 -7.15
CA SER A 66 -7.80 -15.81 -6.73
C SER A 66 -7.73 -14.35 -7.15
N ASP A 67 -8.66 -13.93 -8.00
CA ASP A 67 -8.89 -12.54 -8.37
C ASP A 67 -9.74 -11.76 -7.35
N GLN A 68 -10.37 -12.46 -6.41
CA GLN A 68 -11.24 -11.86 -5.39
C GLN A 68 -10.46 -11.33 -4.18
N LYS A 69 -9.29 -11.93 -3.89
CA LYS A 69 -8.42 -11.47 -2.80
C LYS A 69 -7.49 -10.38 -3.31
N ARG A 70 -7.97 -9.15 -3.31
CA ARG A 70 -7.23 -7.98 -3.78
C ARG A 70 -7.60 -6.73 -2.99
N CYS A 71 -6.70 -5.77 -2.98
CA CYS A 71 -6.92 -4.42 -2.48
C CYS A 71 -6.09 -3.45 -3.32
N ALA A 72 -6.58 -2.23 -3.52
CA ALA A 72 -5.80 -1.13 -4.07
C ALA A 72 -5.53 -0.14 -2.93
N PRO A 73 -4.33 -0.12 -2.34
CA PRO A 73 -3.95 0.92 -1.40
C PRO A 73 -3.89 2.28 -2.09
N ASP A 74 -4.31 3.34 -1.43
CA ASP A 74 -4.18 4.71 -1.95
C ASP A 74 -2.72 5.09 -2.21
N ALA A 75 -1.78 4.59 -1.38
CA ALA A 75 -0.37 4.54 -1.72
C ALA A 75 0.31 3.35 -1.04
N MET A 76 1.30 2.75 -1.71
CA MET A 76 2.10 1.66 -1.16
C MET A 76 3.57 1.79 -1.49
N VAL A 77 4.42 1.26 -0.61
CA VAL A 77 5.86 1.19 -0.77
C VAL A 77 6.33 -0.25 -0.65
N VAL A 78 7.11 -0.70 -1.61
CA VAL A 78 7.67 -2.04 -1.67
C VAL A 78 9.18 -1.96 -1.77
N PHE A 79 9.85 -2.23 -0.67
CA PHE A 79 11.31 -2.33 -0.61
C PHE A 79 11.78 -3.66 -1.19
N GLY A 80 12.88 -3.62 -1.93
CA GLY A 80 13.45 -4.80 -2.58
C GLY A 80 12.82 -5.10 -3.94
N ARG A 81 11.99 -4.19 -4.48
CA ARG A 81 11.42 -4.34 -5.82
C ARG A 81 11.84 -3.18 -6.72
N PRO A 82 12.20 -3.47 -7.99
CA PRO A 82 12.63 -2.45 -8.91
C PRO A 82 11.48 -1.48 -9.23
N LYS A 83 11.83 -0.24 -9.50
CA LYS A 83 10.91 0.74 -10.09
C LYS A 83 10.41 0.28 -11.46
N GLY A 84 9.31 0.86 -11.93
CA GLY A 84 8.75 0.61 -13.25
C GLY A 84 7.24 0.47 -13.23
N ASP A 85 6.64 0.51 -14.41
CA ASP A 85 5.20 0.45 -14.58
C ASP A 85 4.67 -0.98 -14.42
N ARG A 86 3.52 -1.11 -13.78
CA ARG A 86 2.78 -2.36 -13.60
C ARG A 86 1.29 -2.10 -13.77
N GLY A 87 0.59 -3.02 -14.43
CA GLY A 87 -0.88 -2.99 -14.50
C GLY A 87 -1.53 -3.37 -13.16
N SER A 88 -0.88 -4.30 -12.43
CA SER A 88 -1.24 -4.69 -11.07
C SER A 88 0.00 -5.24 -10.36
N TYR A 89 -0.02 -5.29 -9.04
CA TYR A 89 1.03 -5.89 -8.23
C TYR A 89 0.68 -7.35 -7.92
N LEU A 90 1.22 -8.27 -8.74
CA LEU A 90 1.06 -9.72 -8.58
C LEU A 90 2.18 -10.24 -7.67
N GLN A 91 1.92 -10.37 -6.38
CA GLN A 91 2.97 -10.61 -5.38
C GLN A 91 3.84 -11.86 -5.69
N TRP A 92 3.27 -12.91 -6.26
CA TRP A 92 4.01 -14.12 -6.64
C TRP A 92 5.00 -13.89 -7.80
N GLU A 93 4.83 -12.85 -8.61
CA GLU A 93 5.77 -12.43 -9.66
C GLU A 93 6.82 -11.44 -9.11
N GLU A 94 6.60 -10.96 -7.91
CA GLU A 94 7.43 -10.00 -7.21
C GLU A 94 8.19 -10.65 -6.03
N GLU A 95 8.71 -11.87 -6.24
CA GLU A 95 9.45 -12.67 -5.25
C GLU A 95 8.67 -12.94 -3.95
N ASN A 96 7.34 -12.92 -4.02
CA ASN A 96 6.43 -12.99 -2.87
C ASN A 96 6.64 -11.89 -1.82
N ILE A 97 7.21 -10.75 -2.21
CA ILE A 97 7.40 -9.60 -1.32
C ILE A 97 6.10 -8.81 -1.26
N PRO A 98 5.45 -8.69 -0.08
CA PRO A 98 4.29 -7.82 0.08
C PRO A 98 4.69 -6.34 0.15
N PRO A 99 3.79 -5.39 -0.09
CA PRO A 99 4.00 -4.01 0.31
C PRO A 99 4.26 -3.91 1.81
N GLN A 100 5.39 -3.31 2.19
CA GLN A 100 5.73 -3.18 3.61
C GLN A 100 5.03 -1.99 4.25
N VAL A 101 4.79 -0.92 3.49
CA VAL A 101 4.10 0.27 4.00
C VAL A 101 2.92 0.60 3.08
N VAL A 102 1.76 0.82 3.69
CA VAL A 102 0.55 1.25 2.97
C VAL A 102 -0.07 2.46 3.63
N PHE A 103 -0.65 3.33 2.79
CA PHE A 103 -1.41 4.50 3.19
C PHE A 103 -2.82 4.43 2.63
N GLU A 104 -3.78 4.88 3.43
CA GLU A 104 -5.17 5.11 3.04
C GLU A 104 -5.59 6.52 3.40
N ILE A 105 -6.31 7.16 2.49
CA ILE A 105 -6.83 8.51 2.67
C ILE A 105 -8.35 8.44 2.71
N LEU A 106 -8.92 8.77 3.84
CA LEU A 106 -10.37 8.70 3.98
C LEU A 106 -11.09 9.74 3.13
N SER A 107 -12.14 9.28 2.49
CA SER A 107 -13.19 10.11 1.91
C SER A 107 -14.45 10.05 2.78
N PRO A 108 -15.39 11.00 2.62
CA PRO A 108 -16.68 10.94 3.32
C PRO A 108 -17.53 9.69 3.00
N GLY A 109 -17.22 9.00 1.88
CA GLY A 109 -17.89 7.77 1.47
C GLY A 109 -17.39 6.52 2.19
N ASN A 110 -16.21 6.57 2.79
CA ASN A 110 -15.64 5.39 3.45
C ASN A 110 -16.40 5.05 4.74
N THR A 111 -16.75 3.78 4.86
CA THR A 111 -17.40 3.26 6.07
C THR A 111 -16.34 2.72 7.04
N ARG A 112 -16.72 2.67 8.32
CA ARG A 112 -15.88 2.03 9.34
C ARG A 112 -15.58 0.57 9.00
N GLN A 113 -16.58 -0.16 8.49
CA GLN A 113 -16.43 -1.57 8.12
C GLN A 113 -15.40 -1.77 6.98
N GLU A 114 -15.39 -0.88 5.99
CA GLU A 114 -14.38 -0.94 4.93
C GLU A 114 -12.98 -0.76 5.48
N MET A 115 -12.77 0.18 6.41
CA MET A 115 -11.46 0.41 7.01
C MET A 115 -11.02 -0.76 7.91
N GLU A 116 -11.94 -1.40 8.63
CA GLU A 116 -11.68 -2.62 9.38
C GLU A 116 -11.31 -3.79 8.46
N ASN A 117 -12.02 -3.97 7.35
CA ASN A 117 -11.71 -4.99 6.34
C ASN A 117 -10.33 -4.75 5.68
N LYS A 118 -9.98 -3.50 5.39
CA LYS A 118 -8.66 -3.14 4.86
C LYS A 118 -7.57 -3.45 5.87
N LEU A 119 -7.75 -3.09 7.14
CA LEU A 119 -6.80 -3.41 8.21
C LEU A 119 -6.58 -4.92 8.32
N GLU A 120 -7.66 -5.71 8.34
CA GLU A 120 -7.59 -7.18 8.36
C GLU A 120 -6.85 -7.73 7.12
N PHE A 121 -7.15 -7.18 5.94
CA PHE A 121 -6.48 -7.58 4.71
C PHE A 121 -4.97 -7.31 4.79
N TYR A 122 -4.56 -6.11 5.23
CA TYR A 122 -3.16 -5.74 5.35
C TYR A 122 -2.43 -6.56 6.43
N ASP A 123 -3.11 -6.82 7.54
CA ASP A 123 -2.56 -7.66 8.60
C ASP A 123 -2.32 -9.10 8.13
N ASN A 124 -3.30 -9.69 7.46
CA ASN A 124 -3.21 -11.08 6.97
C ASN A 124 -2.18 -11.26 5.84
N ASN A 125 -1.84 -10.20 5.10
CA ASN A 125 -0.95 -10.27 3.95
C ASN A 125 0.44 -9.65 4.16
N GLY A 126 0.83 -9.40 5.43
CA GLY A 126 2.22 -9.13 5.77
C GLY A 126 2.67 -7.68 5.68
N VAL A 127 1.75 -6.71 5.54
CA VAL A 127 2.07 -5.28 5.66
C VAL A 127 2.71 -5.02 7.03
N GLU A 128 3.79 -4.24 7.06
CA GLU A 128 4.52 -3.94 8.29
C GLU A 128 4.07 -2.64 8.94
N GLU A 129 3.74 -1.64 8.14
CA GLU A 129 3.25 -0.34 8.58
C GLU A 129 1.99 0.03 7.79
N TYR A 130 0.92 0.33 8.50
CA TYR A 130 -0.33 0.78 7.89
C TYR A 130 -0.72 2.12 8.50
N TYR A 131 -0.96 3.11 7.65
CA TYR A 131 -1.38 4.45 8.04
C TYR A 131 -2.66 4.82 7.31
N PHE A 132 -3.64 5.40 8.04
CA PHE A 132 -4.72 6.09 7.36
C PHE A 132 -4.88 7.53 7.87
N TYR A 133 -5.21 8.42 6.97
CA TYR A 133 -5.40 9.82 7.26
C TYR A 133 -6.79 10.28 6.86
N ASP A 134 -7.49 10.92 7.80
CA ASP A 134 -8.77 11.62 7.56
C ASP A 134 -8.49 13.12 7.40
N PRO A 135 -8.45 13.64 6.15
CA PRO A 135 -8.14 15.06 5.92
C PRO A 135 -9.24 16.02 6.38
N TYR A 136 -10.45 15.53 6.61
CA TYR A 136 -11.58 16.34 7.08
C TYR A 136 -11.53 16.58 8.57
N LYS A 137 -10.99 15.62 9.31
CA LYS A 137 -10.82 15.72 10.77
C LYS A 137 -9.38 16.02 11.17
N ASN A 138 -8.46 16.05 10.21
CA ASN A 138 -7.03 16.11 10.46
C ASN A 138 -6.59 15.02 11.45
N ASP A 139 -7.07 13.81 11.25
CA ASP A 139 -6.81 12.64 12.10
C ASP A 139 -5.96 11.62 11.35
N LEU A 140 -4.78 11.32 11.92
CA LEU A 140 -3.90 10.26 11.45
C LEU A 140 -3.95 9.11 12.43
N GLN A 141 -4.10 7.91 11.92
CA GLN A 141 -3.96 6.69 12.70
C GLN A 141 -2.92 5.78 12.04
N GLY A 142 -2.26 4.97 12.83
CA GLY A 142 -1.23 4.08 12.34
C GLY A 142 -1.18 2.77 13.10
N TRP A 143 -0.71 1.74 12.41
CA TRP A 143 -0.44 0.41 12.97
C TRP A 143 0.95 -0.01 12.55
N LEU A 144 1.65 -0.63 13.48
CA LEU A 144 2.97 -1.24 13.26
C LEU A 144 2.87 -2.73 13.53
N ARG A 145 3.47 -3.54 12.67
CA ARG A 145 3.58 -4.98 12.90
C ARG A 145 4.50 -5.26 14.08
N SER A 146 3.90 -5.84 15.11
CA SER A 146 4.61 -6.34 16.28
C SER A 146 4.39 -7.85 16.36
N ASN A 147 5.44 -8.61 16.19
CA ASN A 147 5.40 -10.06 16.03
C ASN A 147 4.55 -10.47 14.79
N LYS A 148 3.34 -10.99 15.03
CA LYS A 148 2.50 -11.54 13.95
C LYS A 148 1.44 -10.57 13.44
N ASN A 149 1.05 -9.57 14.22
CA ASN A 149 -0.14 -8.74 13.94
C ASN A 149 0.20 -7.25 13.91
N LEU A 150 -0.61 -6.50 13.16
CA LEU A 150 -0.60 -5.04 13.16
C LEU A 150 -1.21 -4.53 14.48
N THR A 151 -0.43 -3.77 15.24
CA THR A 151 -0.81 -3.20 16.53
C THR A 151 -0.90 -1.69 16.41
N LYS A 152 -1.99 -1.11 16.92
CA LYS A 152 -2.22 0.34 16.84
C LYS A 152 -1.16 1.13 17.58
N ILE A 153 -0.61 2.14 16.89
CA ILE A 153 0.33 3.12 17.46
C ILE A 153 -0.46 4.08 18.35
N GLN A 154 -0.08 4.18 19.63
CA GLN A 154 -0.83 4.99 20.59
C GLN A 154 -0.60 6.50 20.40
N ASN A 155 0.63 6.91 20.12
CA ASN A 155 1.01 8.31 19.96
C ASN A 155 1.56 8.51 18.54
N ILE A 156 0.68 8.80 17.59
CA ILE A 156 1.05 8.94 16.18
C ILE A 156 1.67 10.31 15.87
N ASN A 157 1.30 11.36 16.60
CA ASN A 157 1.88 12.70 16.39
C ASN A 157 3.33 12.72 16.89
N GLY A 158 4.26 13.01 15.99
CA GLY A 158 5.69 12.90 16.23
C GLY A 158 6.25 11.47 16.02
N TRP A 159 5.42 10.52 15.60
CA TRP A 159 5.85 9.16 15.30
C TRP A 159 6.83 9.14 14.12
N VAL A 160 7.90 8.39 14.28
CA VAL A 160 8.86 8.13 13.20
C VAL A 160 8.59 6.74 12.63
N SER A 161 8.27 6.67 11.34
CA SER A 161 8.11 5.41 10.63
C SER A 161 9.43 4.64 10.63
N PRO A 162 9.49 3.42 11.17
CA PRO A 162 10.70 2.59 11.14
C PRO A 162 11.17 2.26 9.72
N ARG A 163 10.25 2.06 8.78
CA ARG A 163 10.57 1.72 7.40
C ARG A 163 10.97 2.92 6.56
N LEU A 164 10.24 4.02 6.71
CA LEU A 164 10.43 5.19 5.85
C LEU A 164 11.42 6.20 6.42
N GLY A 165 11.67 6.20 7.74
CA GLY A 165 12.48 7.23 8.39
C GLY A 165 11.84 8.63 8.36
N ILE A 166 10.53 8.71 8.11
CA ILE A 166 9.77 9.97 8.12
C ILE A 166 9.08 10.17 9.46
N THR A 167 8.92 11.43 9.83
CA THR A 167 8.14 11.82 11.02
C THR A 167 6.79 12.37 10.59
N PHE A 168 5.73 11.85 11.20
CA PHE A 168 4.38 12.39 11.04
C PHE A 168 4.12 13.47 12.09
N ARG A 169 3.73 14.64 11.64
CA ARG A 169 3.38 15.76 12.52
C ARG A 169 2.00 16.30 12.18
N LEU A 170 1.07 16.15 13.09
CA LEU A 170 -0.23 16.80 13.01
C LEU A 170 -0.10 18.23 13.54
N THR A 171 -0.33 19.20 12.66
CA THR A 171 -0.46 20.62 13.03
C THR A 171 -1.94 20.96 13.22
N GLY A 172 -2.26 22.21 13.58
CA GLY A 172 -3.66 22.61 13.82
C GLY A 172 -4.60 22.45 12.61
N SER A 173 -4.06 22.30 11.39
CA SER A 173 -4.84 22.30 10.15
C SER A 173 -4.46 21.24 9.12
N THR A 174 -3.33 20.53 9.31
CA THR A 174 -2.83 19.58 8.29
C THR A 174 -1.86 18.57 8.88
N LEU A 175 -1.64 17.50 8.12
CA LEU A 175 -0.57 16.55 8.35
C LEU A 175 0.69 17.01 7.60
N GLU A 176 1.80 17.08 8.32
CA GLU A 176 3.13 17.26 7.75
C GLU A 176 3.91 15.95 7.81
N ILE A 177 4.60 15.63 6.72
CA ILE A 177 5.48 14.48 6.60
C ILE A 177 6.90 15.00 6.45
N GLN A 178 7.74 14.79 7.46
CA GLN A 178 9.10 15.31 7.50
C GLN A 178 10.11 14.17 7.40
N HIS A 179 10.99 14.25 6.41
CA HIS A 179 12.13 13.36 6.31
C HIS A 179 13.37 14.03 6.89
N PHE A 180 13.94 13.43 7.94
CA PHE A 180 15.24 13.85 8.43
C PHE A 180 16.33 13.18 7.61
N ARG A 181 16.86 13.87 6.60
CA ARG A 181 18.19 13.51 6.09
C ARG A 181 19.18 13.87 7.21
N LEU A 182 19.87 12.87 7.74
CA LEU A 182 21.13 13.11 8.41
C LEU A 182 22.06 13.70 7.34
N LEU A 183 22.47 14.95 7.54
CA LEU A 183 23.49 15.64 6.76
C LEU A 183 24.84 14.94 6.94
#